data_f0ff3ed6498813226f3d2c998f0f16be
#
_entry.id   f0ff3ed6498813226f3d2c998f0f16be
#
_cell.length_a   1.000
_cell.length_b   1.000
_cell.length_c   1.000
_cell.angle_alpha   90.00
_cell.angle_beta   90.00
_cell.angle_gamma   90.00
#
_symmetry.space_group_name_H-M   'P 1'
#
loop_
_entity.id
_entity.type
_entity.pdbx_description
1 polymer ?
#
loop_
_entity_poly.entity_id
_entity_poly.type
_entity_poly.pdbx_seq_one_letter_code
_entity_poly.pdbx_strand_id
1 'polypeptide(L)'
;MSGAGAAAGGTSGVVSGVTTGLPEPSMPTGVAKPAGSAGNLKVLPWAGFTAAVSYTFDDAQPSQIEHWSELKAEGIRGTFYLNTQLATSEAGFDATWQDAEAQGWELGNHTVHHCNANGTCMNGAVFTSIDQEFDDVTTYIKTTGHQADVWTAAYPFGDPGYEPAAKERFLLGRGVSGGAIGAGDSTDPFNLPCMAAVAAGGEPASTFSGDIDSAHTQGKWLIFLFHSIAPTTQSWYATTDIGSITGSIDHAKSLSDVWIDSVVNVGAYWVGQKLLATAAPTMSAGSTTWTWTLPAHFPSGKSLRVIVDGGTLTQGADPLAWDDHGYYEISLDKGSLTLAP
;
A
#
# COMPACT_ATOMS: atom_id res chain seq x y z
N MET A 1 -13.64 50.38 -3.02
CA MET A 1 -14.30 49.29 -2.28
C MET A 1 -13.98 48.02 -3.03
N SER A 2 -12.97 47.32 -2.60
CA SER A 2 -12.49 46.04 -3.17
C SER A 2 -12.98 44.90 -2.30
N GLY A 3 -13.89 44.09 -2.84
CA GLY A 3 -14.33 42.86 -2.21
C GLY A 3 -13.33 41.74 -2.47
N ALA A 4 -12.67 41.23 -1.42
CA ALA A 4 -11.90 40.03 -1.48
C ALA A 4 -12.83 38.81 -1.45
N GLY A 5 -12.85 38.03 -2.52
CA GLY A 5 -13.47 36.70 -2.55
C GLY A 5 -12.64 35.71 -1.77
N ALA A 6 -13.22 35.15 -0.72
CA ALA A 6 -12.62 34.05 0.02
C ALA A 6 -12.76 32.77 -0.83
N ALA A 7 -11.63 32.14 -1.15
CA ALA A 7 -11.61 30.80 -1.67
C ALA A 7 -12.06 29.84 -0.58
N ALA A 8 -13.13 29.09 -0.85
CA ALA A 8 -13.57 28.00 0.01
C ALA A 8 -12.55 26.85 -0.12
N GLY A 9 -11.74 26.68 0.91
CA GLY A 9 -10.92 25.49 1.07
C GLY A 9 -11.85 24.30 1.33
N GLY A 10 -11.94 23.39 0.36
CA GLY A 10 -12.58 22.11 0.57
C GLY A 10 -11.74 21.30 1.57
N THR A 11 -12.28 21.13 2.77
CA THR A 11 -11.78 20.13 3.72
C THR A 11 -12.13 18.76 3.17
N SER A 12 -11.15 18.09 2.51
CA SER A 12 -11.26 16.67 2.27
C SER A 12 -11.31 15.99 3.64
N GLY A 13 -12.46 15.41 3.95
CA GLY A 13 -12.63 14.63 5.17
C GLY A 13 -11.62 13.49 5.15
N VAL A 14 -10.76 13.46 6.18
CA VAL A 14 -9.82 12.36 6.42
C VAL A 14 -10.65 11.12 6.67
N VAL A 15 -10.64 10.17 5.75
CA VAL A 15 -11.24 8.85 5.93
C VAL A 15 -10.16 7.95 6.50
N SER A 16 -10.46 7.39 7.69
CA SER A 16 -9.64 6.48 8.50
C SER A 16 -8.82 5.48 7.66
N GLY A 17 -7.50 5.49 7.83
CA GLY A 17 -6.51 4.45 7.55
C GLY A 17 -6.29 3.97 6.11
N VAL A 18 -7.26 4.01 5.23
CA VAL A 18 -7.14 3.60 3.82
C VAL A 18 -7.94 4.52 2.94
N THR A 19 -7.25 5.32 2.16
CA THR A 19 -7.94 6.18 1.20
C THR A 19 -8.59 5.34 0.10
N THR A 20 -9.81 5.70 -0.27
CA THR A 20 -10.53 5.05 -1.38
C THR A 20 -10.14 5.63 -2.73
N GLY A 21 -9.65 6.86 -2.77
CA GLY A 21 -9.25 7.56 -4.00
C GLY A 21 -7.81 7.23 -4.43
N LEU A 22 -7.62 7.04 -5.72
CA LEU A 22 -6.28 6.90 -6.32
C LEU A 22 -5.62 8.28 -6.41
N PRO A 23 -4.29 8.38 -6.20
CA PRO A 23 -3.59 9.64 -6.45
C PRO A 23 -3.63 9.99 -7.93
N GLU A 24 -3.54 11.27 -8.23
CA GLU A 24 -3.53 11.75 -9.61
C GLU A 24 -2.12 11.61 -10.20
N PRO A 25 -1.96 10.85 -11.32
CA PRO A 25 -0.66 10.70 -11.96
C PRO A 25 -0.29 11.98 -12.72
N SER A 26 1.01 12.24 -12.85
CA SER A 26 1.54 13.32 -13.68
C SER A 26 1.35 13.01 -15.18
N MET A 27 0.12 12.96 -15.65
CA MET A 27 -0.24 12.73 -17.05
C MET A 27 -0.74 14.04 -17.70
N PRO A 28 -0.57 14.19 -19.02
CA PRO A 28 -1.17 15.32 -19.74
C PRO A 28 -2.69 15.36 -19.57
N THR A 29 -3.26 16.53 -19.41
CA THR A 29 -4.71 16.76 -19.44
C THR A 29 -5.21 17.07 -20.86
N GLY A 30 -6.52 17.03 -21.07
CA GLY A 30 -7.14 17.31 -22.37
C GLY A 30 -7.03 16.14 -23.37
N VAL A 31 -6.82 14.93 -22.87
CA VAL A 31 -6.81 13.71 -23.71
C VAL A 31 -8.24 13.41 -24.16
N ALA A 32 -8.47 13.44 -25.47
CA ALA A 32 -9.81 13.18 -26.02
C ALA A 32 -10.26 11.74 -25.74
N LYS A 33 -11.56 11.59 -25.41
CA LYS A 33 -12.16 10.26 -25.29
C LYS A 33 -11.99 9.48 -26.59
N PRO A 34 -11.52 8.22 -26.57
CA PRO A 34 -11.39 7.40 -27.76
C PRO A 34 -12.72 7.21 -28.48
N ALA A 35 -12.71 7.38 -29.81
CA ALA A 35 -13.90 7.28 -30.67
C ALA A 35 -13.83 6.07 -31.64
N GLY A 36 -12.94 5.12 -31.40
CA GLY A 36 -12.83 3.88 -32.17
C GLY A 36 -13.93 2.88 -31.89
N SER A 37 -13.79 1.68 -32.42
CA SER A 37 -14.69 0.55 -32.11
C SER A 37 -14.51 0.14 -30.67
N ALA A 38 -15.62 -0.30 -30.02
CA ALA A 38 -15.57 -0.83 -28.66
C ALA A 38 -14.64 -2.04 -28.59
N GLY A 39 -13.63 -1.97 -27.73
CA GLY A 39 -12.64 -3.05 -27.62
C GLY A 39 -11.41 -2.65 -26.80
N ASN A 40 -10.49 -3.62 -26.68
CA ASN A 40 -9.16 -3.46 -26.09
C ASN A 40 -9.14 -2.86 -24.69
N LEU A 41 -10.01 -3.36 -23.80
CA LEU A 41 -9.96 -2.99 -22.39
C LEU A 41 -8.56 -3.33 -21.81
N LYS A 42 -7.89 -2.33 -21.26
CA LYS A 42 -6.60 -2.47 -20.59
C LYS A 42 -6.62 -1.74 -19.25
N VAL A 43 -6.04 -2.35 -18.23
CA VAL A 43 -5.76 -1.66 -16.97
C VAL A 43 -4.46 -0.87 -17.12
N LEU A 44 -4.45 0.36 -16.63
CA LEU A 44 -3.21 1.13 -16.50
C LEU A 44 -2.40 0.57 -15.32
N PRO A 45 -1.17 0.09 -15.52
CA PRO A 45 -0.32 -0.33 -14.42
C PRO A 45 -0.15 0.82 -13.41
N TRP A 46 -0.10 0.48 -12.13
CA TRP A 46 0.17 1.43 -11.05
C TRP A 46 -0.68 2.71 -11.13
N ALA A 47 -1.94 2.57 -11.49
CA ALA A 47 -2.89 3.69 -11.63
C ALA A 47 -2.46 4.79 -12.63
N GLY A 48 -1.61 4.46 -13.58
CA GLY A 48 -1.07 5.40 -14.58
C GLY A 48 0.30 5.97 -14.23
N PHE A 49 0.87 5.61 -13.09
CA PHE A 49 2.25 5.89 -12.75
C PHE A 49 3.20 4.88 -13.43
N THR A 50 4.47 5.26 -13.58
CA THR A 50 5.50 4.36 -14.13
C THR A 50 5.86 3.25 -13.14
N ALA A 51 5.97 3.57 -11.86
CA ALA A 51 6.32 2.63 -10.80
C ALA A 51 5.57 2.97 -9.50
N ALA A 52 5.68 2.08 -8.51
CA ALA A 52 5.20 2.33 -7.17
C ALA A 52 6.28 2.07 -6.11
N VAL A 53 6.23 2.79 -4.99
CA VAL A 53 7.11 2.61 -3.84
C VAL A 53 6.30 2.60 -2.55
N SER A 54 6.53 1.62 -1.69
CA SER A 54 5.98 1.59 -0.34
C SER A 54 7.11 1.59 0.70
N TYR A 55 7.04 2.53 1.64
CA TYR A 55 7.94 2.60 2.79
C TYR A 55 7.33 1.86 3.95
N THR A 56 8.00 0.82 4.46
CA THR A 56 7.52 0.03 5.58
C THR A 56 8.51 0.04 6.75
N PHE A 57 7.96 0.03 7.97
CA PHE A 57 8.71 0.11 9.22
C PHE A 57 8.23 -1.01 10.14
N ASP A 58 9.16 -1.91 10.50
CA ASP A 58 8.84 -3.08 11.31
C ASP A 58 9.09 -2.84 12.81
N ASP A 59 8.51 -3.68 13.64
CA ASP A 59 8.73 -3.83 15.09
C ASP A 59 8.07 -2.77 15.98
N ALA A 60 7.51 -1.68 15.46
CA ALA A 60 7.03 -0.56 16.27
C ALA A 60 8.11 -0.02 17.24
N GLN A 61 9.34 0.16 16.74
CA GLN A 61 10.50 0.49 17.56
C GLN A 61 10.39 1.91 18.13
N PRO A 62 10.96 2.17 19.35
CA PRO A 62 10.93 3.50 19.98
C PRO A 62 11.48 4.61 19.07
N SER A 63 12.51 4.33 18.28
CA SER A 63 13.07 5.29 17.32
C SER A 63 12.10 5.72 16.21
N GLN A 64 11.12 4.89 15.87
CA GLN A 64 10.07 5.28 14.93
C GLN A 64 9.09 6.28 15.56
N ILE A 65 8.84 6.16 16.87
CA ILE A 65 8.08 7.14 17.64
C ILE A 65 8.82 8.47 17.73
N GLU A 66 10.14 8.42 18.02
CA GLU A 66 11.01 9.60 18.08
C GLU A 66 11.01 10.38 16.76
N HIS A 67 11.04 9.69 15.60
CA HIS A 67 11.13 10.28 14.26
C HIS A 67 9.80 10.39 13.52
N TRP A 68 8.67 10.11 14.21
CA TRP A 68 7.36 10.20 13.54
C TRP A 68 7.09 11.59 12.96
N SER A 69 7.51 12.66 13.63
CA SER A 69 7.29 14.04 13.15
C SER A 69 7.99 14.31 11.81
N GLU A 70 9.19 13.77 11.61
CA GLU A 70 9.95 13.91 10.36
C GLU A 70 9.31 13.09 9.24
N LEU A 71 8.94 11.82 9.51
CA LEU A 71 8.24 10.97 8.54
C LEU A 71 6.90 11.57 8.13
N LYS A 72 6.13 12.10 9.09
CA LYS A 72 4.86 12.79 8.85
C LYS A 72 5.04 14.02 7.96
N ALA A 73 6.13 14.79 8.16
CA ALA A 73 6.41 16.00 7.39
C ALA A 73 6.66 15.71 5.90
N GLU A 74 7.04 14.48 5.55
CA GLU A 74 7.19 14.05 4.16
C GLU A 74 5.86 14.05 3.38
N GLY A 75 4.71 14.03 4.06
CA GLY A 75 3.40 14.08 3.40
C GLY A 75 3.10 12.87 2.52
N ILE A 76 3.76 11.75 2.74
CA ILE A 76 3.48 10.45 2.11
C ILE A 76 2.58 9.60 3.00
N ARG A 77 2.16 8.46 2.49
CA ARG A 77 1.57 7.37 3.26
C ARG A 77 2.48 6.15 3.19
N GLY A 78 2.83 5.61 4.34
CA GLY A 78 3.62 4.38 4.47
C GLY A 78 2.87 3.32 5.27
N THR A 79 3.57 2.29 5.73
CA THR A 79 3.02 1.21 6.55
C THR A 79 3.90 1.00 7.76
N PHE A 80 3.31 1.01 8.96
CA PHE A 80 3.94 0.53 10.18
C PHE A 80 3.44 -0.88 10.46
N TYR A 81 4.35 -1.86 10.51
CA TYR A 81 4.05 -3.22 10.94
C TYR A 81 4.27 -3.34 12.45
N LEU A 82 3.16 -3.31 13.18
CA LEU A 82 3.19 -3.18 14.63
C LEU A 82 3.43 -4.53 15.32
N ASN A 83 4.47 -4.54 16.16
CA ASN A 83 4.67 -5.52 17.21
C ASN A 83 4.22 -4.89 18.54
N THR A 84 3.28 -5.51 19.24
CA THR A 84 2.60 -4.85 20.37
C THR A 84 3.17 -5.19 21.75
N GLN A 85 4.27 -5.95 21.84
CA GLN A 85 4.88 -6.27 23.14
C GLN A 85 5.28 -5.05 23.97
N LEU A 86 5.48 -3.89 23.33
CA LEU A 86 5.86 -2.62 23.97
C LEU A 86 4.67 -1.69 24.23
N ALA A 87 3.48 -2.02 23.80
CA ALA A 87 2.31 -1.13 23.84
C ALA A 87 2.04 -0.52 25.22
N THR A 88 2.38 -1.24 26.30
CA THR A 88 2.14 -0.78 27.69
C THR A 88 3.35 -0.11 28.34
N SER A 89 4.53 -0.14 27.74
CA SER A 89 5.79 0.30 28.34
C SER A 89 6.45 1.49 27.67
N GLU A 90 6.19 1.68 26.37
CA GLU A 90 6.83 2.74 25.60
C GLU A 90 5.98 4.01 25.58
N ALA A 91 6.58 5.14 26.00
CA ALA A 91 5.88 6.40 26.06
C ALA A 91 5.50 6.91 24.65
N GLY A 92 4.23 7.31 24.49
CA GLY A 92 3.71 7.80 23.21
C GLY A 92 3.35 6.71 22.20
N PHE A 93 3.48 5.43 22.54
CA PHE A 93 3.20 4.30 21.64
C PHE A 93 1.83 4.43 20.96
N ASP A 94 0.76 4.44 21.75
CA ASP A 94 -0.61 4.51 21.21
C ASP A 94 -0.86 5.80 20.43
N ALA A 95 -0.43 6.94 20.97
CA ALA A 95 -0.67 8.25 20.37
C ALA A 95 0.01 8.40 18.99
N THR A 96 1.21 7.81 18.83
CA THR A 96 1.93 7.84 17.54
C THR A 96 1.17 7.06 16.48
N TRP A 97 0.70 5.85 16.81
CA TRP A 97 0.01 5.01 15.82
C TRP A 97 -1.38 5.56 15.48
N GLN A 98 -2.09 6.14 16.45
CA GLN A 98 -3.34 6.87 16.22
C GLN A 98 -3.15 8.08 15.30
N ASP A 99 -2.09 8.85 15.49
CA ASP A 99 -1.78 9.98 14.62
C ASP A 99 -1.35 9.51 13.23
N ALA A 100 -0.57 8.43 13.12
CA ALA A 100 -0.17 7.85 11.85
C ALA A 100 -1.39 7.37 11.03
N GLU A 101 -2.31 6.65 11.67
CA GLU A 101 -3.58 6.26 11.06
C GLU A 101 -4.39 7.47 10.60
N ALA A 102 -4.53 8.49 11.44
CA ALA A 102 -5.25 9.73 11.09
C ALA A 102 -4.62 10.50 9.92
N GLN A 103 -3.32 10.31 9.64
CA GLN A 103 -2.63 10.82 8.46
C GLN A 103 -2.77 9.91 7.23
N GLY A 104 -3.47 8.78 7.35
CA GLY A 104 -3.67 7.81 6.28
C GLY A 104 -2.56 6.79 6.10
N TRP A 105 -1.66 6.67 7.08
CA TRP A 105 -0.70 5.58 7.11
C TRP A 105 -1.40 4.27 7.49
N GLU A 106 -0.93 3.17 6.93
CA GLU A 106 -1.40 1.84 7.27
C GLU A 106 -0.72 1.32 8.54
N LEU A 107 -1.52 0.75 9.43
CA LEU A 107 -1.05 -0.07 10.54
C LEU A 107 -1.23 -1.54 10.16
N GLY A 108 -0.13 -2.23 9.88
CA GLY A 108 -0.10 -3.64 9.55
C GLY A 108 0.29 -4.50 10.75
N ASN A 109 0.08 -5.80 10.64
CA ASN A 109 0.31 -6.76 11.72
C ASN A 109 1.74 -7.33 11.67
N HIS A 110 2.44 -7.31 12.82
CA HIS A 110 3.77 -7.91 12.96
C HIS A 110 3.89 -8.82 14.20
N THR A 111 2.77 -9.43 14.58
CA THR A 111 2.63 -10.30 15.77
C THR A 111 2.84 -9.56 17.11
N VAL A 112 2.51 -10.23 18.22
CA VAL A 112 2.71 -9.64 19.57
C VAL A 112 4.18 -9.72 19.99
N HIS A 113 4.78 -10.91 19.87
CA HIS A 113 6.06 -11.22 20.51
C HIS A 113 7.23 -11.41 19.54
N HIS A 114 7.02 -11.22 18.23
CA HIS A 114 8.04 -11.42 17.22
C HIS A 114 8.73 -12.79 17.33
N CYS A 115 7.93 -13.87 17.45
CA CYS A 115 8.43 -15.24 17.50
C CYS A 115 8.62 -15.82 16.09
N ASN A 116 9.38 -16.91 15.94
CA ASN A 116 9.28 -17.74 14.75
C ASN A 116 7.94 -18.50 14.72
N ALA A 117 7.47 -18.90 13.56
CA ALA A 117 6.23 -19.64 13.40
C ALA A 117 6.20 -20.99 14.15
N ASN A 118 7.37 -21.55 14.47
CA ASN A 118 7.51 -22.75 15.30
C ASN A 118 7.40 -22.49 16.82
N GLY A 119 7.14 -21.23 17.23
CA GLY A 119 7.01 -20.83 18.63
C GLY A 119 8.32 -20.49 19.34
N THR A 120 9.44 -20.44 18.62
CA THR A 120 10.71 -19.97 19.20
C THR A 120 10.71 -18.45 19.28
N CYS A 121 10.71 -17.89 20.49
CA CYS A 121 10.70 -16.47 20.75
C CYS A 121 12.05 -15.96 21.23
N MET A 122 12.37 -14.71 20.85
CA MET A 122 13.46 -13.96 21.47
C MET A 122 13.00 -13.49 22.87
N ASN A 123 13.94 -13.29 23.79
CA ASN A 123 13.70 -12.71 25.11
C ASN A 123 12.75 -13.48 26.05
N GLY A 124 12.53 -14.78 25.81
CA GLY A 124 11.72 -15.62 26.71
C GLY A 124 10.22 -15.31 26.70
N ALA A 125 9.72 -14.63 25.66
CA ALA A 125 8.30 -14.41 25.48
C ALA A 125 7.54 -15.74 25.37
N VAL A 126 6.27 -15.75 25.78
CA VAL A 126 5.41 -16.93 25.73
C VAL A 126 4.59 -16.92 24.46
N PHE A 127 4.94 -17.77 23.52
CA PHE A 127 4.16 -18.01 22.31
C PHE A 127 3.00 -18.98 22.61
N THR A 128 1.79 -18.60 22.26
CA THR A 128 0.62 -19.47 22.39
C THR A 128 0.28 -20.15 21.06
N SER A 129 0.05 -19.37 20.03
CA SER A 129 -0.20 -19.82 18.67
C SER A 129 -0.03 -18.66 17.68
N ILE A 130 0.18 -18.95 16.41
CA ILE A 130 0.18 -17.93 15.35
C ILE A 130 -1.14 -17.16 15.31
N ASP A 131 -2.25 -17.86 15.50
CA ASP A 131 -3.58 -17.26 15.51
C ASP A 131 -3.70 -16.19 16.59
N GLN A 132 -3.28 -16.51 17.83
CA GLN A 132 -3.30 -15.56 18.94
C GLN A 132 -2.37 -14.37 18.69
N GLU A 133 -1.18 -14.61 18.16
CA GLU A 133 -0.22 -13.55 17.79
C GLU A 133 -0.83 -12.55 16.80
N PHE A 134 -1.53 -13.03 15.78
CA PHE A 134 -2.19 -12.17 14.81
C PHE A 134 -3.47 -11.53 15.36
N ASP A 135 -4.31 -12.29 16.06
CA ASP A 135 -5.63 -11.81 16.53
C ASP A 135 -5.48 -10.70 17.58
N ASP A 136 -4.48 -10.79 18.48
CA ASP A 136 -4.24 -9.78 19.51
C ASP A 136 -3.75 -8.46 18.91
N VAL A 137 -2.81 -8.49 17.95
CA VAL A 137 -2.36 -7.27 17.25
C VAL A 137 -3.47 -6.68 16.38
N THR A 138 -4.24 -7.52 15.68
CA THR A 138 -5.41 -7.06 14.94
C THR A 138 -6.41 -6.36 15.85
N THR A 139 -6.67 -6.91 17.03
CA THR A 139 -7.53 -6.30 18.03
C THR A 139 -6.98 -4.96 18.51
N TYR A 140 -5.68 -4.89 18.82
CA TYR A 140 -5.01 -3.64 19.20
C TYR A 140 -5.13 -2.58 18.11
N ILE A 141 -4.82 -2.90 16.86
CA ILE A 141 -4.90 -1.95 15.73
C ILE A 141 -6.32 -1.41 15.57
N LYS A 142 -7.33 -2.25 15.67
CA LYS A 142 -8.74 -1.84 15.49
C LYS A 142 -9.27 -1.03 16.68
N THR A 143 -8.93 -1.40 17.91
CA THR A 143 -9.51 -0.80 19.12
C THR A 143 -8.70 0.40 19.62
N THR A 144 -7.38 0.33 19.58
CA THR A 144 -6.47 1.36 20.08
C THR A 144 -5.87 2.17 18.95
N GLY A 145 -5.43 1.55 17.86
CA GLY A 145 -4.93 2.22 16.67
C GLY A 145 -6.00 2.94 15.83
N HIS A 146 -7.29 2.64 16.07
CA HIS A 146 -8.48 3.22 15.41
C HIS A 146 -8.60 2.88 13.91
N GLN A 147 -7.75 2.04 13.35
CA GLN A 147 -7.89 1.59 11.95
C GLN A 147 -9.09 0.63 11.82
N ALA A 148 -9.89 0.83 10.79
CA ALA A 148 -11.16 0.11 10.62
C ALA A 148 -10.98 -1.40 10.46
N ASP A 149 -9.90 -1.84 9.79
CA ASP A 149 -9.51 -3.25 9.62
C ASP A 149 -8.00 -3.38 9.43
N VAL A 150 -7.47 -4.61 9.42
CA VAL A 150 -6.05 -4.91 9.17
C VAL A 150 -5.95 -5.76 7.91
N TRP A 151 -5.26 -5.25 6.90
CA TRP A 151 -5.23 -5.87 5.57
C TRP A 151 -3.91 -6.54 5.24
N THR A 152 -2.83 -6.19 5.93
CA THR A 152 -1.51 -6.74 5.63
C THR A 152 -0.78 -7.20 6.89
N ALA A 153 0.10 -8.19 6.72
CA ALA A 153 0.99 -8.67 7.76
C ALA A 153 2.43 -8.76 7.22
N ALA A 154 3.40 -8.44 8.08
CA ALA A 154 4.80 -8.79 7.89
C ALA A 154 5.18 -9.94 8.80
N TYR A 155 5.90 -10.92 8.29
CA TYR A 155 6.24 -12.10 9.07
C TYR A 155 7.54 -11.86 9.86
N PRO A 156 7.56 -12.11 11.18
CA PRO A 156 8.80 -12.13 11.94
C PRO A 156 9.86 -12.98 11.23
N PHE A 157 11.06 -12.43 11.05
CA PHE A 157 12.19 -13.06 10.34
C PHE A 157 11.89 -13.45 8.87
N GLY A 158 10.77 -13.02 8.30
CA GLY A 158 10.28 -13.47 6.99
C GLY A 158 9.87 -14.95 6.98
N ASP A 159 9.54 -15.54 8.13
CA ASP A 159 9.24 -16.96 8.26
C ASP A 159 7.95 -17.34 7.52
N PRO A 160 8.02 -18.13 6.43
CA PRO A 160 6.85 -18.52 5.65
C PRO A 160 5.87 -19.43 6.41
N GLY A 161 6.25 -19.94 7.57
CA GLY A 161 5.35 -20.69 8.44
C GLY A 161 4.12 -19.90 8.90
N TYR A 162 4.14 -18.57 8.77
CA TYR A 162 2.99 -17.70 9.04
C TYR A 162 1.97 -17.65 7.90
N GLU A 163 2.33 -17.99 6.67
CA GLU A 163 1.45 -17.85 5.51
C GLU A 163 0.07 -18.52 5.63
N PRO A 164 -0.06 -19.76 6.18
CA PRO A 164 -1.37 -20.39 6.29
C PRO A 164 -2.37 -19.58 7.10
N ALA A 165 -1.93 -19.06 8.26
CA ALA A 165 -2.77 -18.24 9.12
C ALA A 165 -3.00 -16.83 8.56
N ALA A 166 -2.02 -16.27 7.84
CA ALA A 166 -2.13 -14.97 7.16
C ALA A 166 -3.19 -14.99 6.05
N LYS A 167 -3.26 -16.08 5.27
CA LYS A 167 -4.26 -16.28 4.20
C LYS A 167 -5.71 -16.25 4.70
N GLU A 168 -5.92 -16.58 5.94
CA GLU A 168 -7.25 -16.59 6.57
C GLU A 168 -7.64 -15.21 7.15
N ARG A 169 -6.70 -14.25 7.23
CA ARG A 169 -6.89 -12.98 7.96
C ARG A 169 -6.60 -11.73 7.18
N PHE A 170 -5.70 -11.81 6.21
CA PHE A 170 -5.17 -10.63 5.51
C PHE A 170 -5.32 -10.74 3.99
N LEU A 171 -5.25 -9.62 3.32
CA LEU A 171 -5.14 -9.57 1.86
C LEU A 171 -3.74 -9.94 1.39
N LEU A 172 -2.71 -9.47 2.10
CA LEU A 172 -1.30 -9.60 1.70
C LEU A 172 -0.41 -9.96 2.90
N GLY A 173 0.65 -10.72 2.61
CA GLY A 173 1.72 -11.02 3.54
C GLY A 173 3.08 -10.62 2.97
N ARG A 174 3.99 -10.03 3.78
CA ARG A 174 5.32 -9.64 3.37
C ARG A 174 6.37 -10.52 4.05
N GLY A 175 7.22 -11.14 3.22
CA GLY A 175 8.46 -11.79 3.63
C GLY A 175 9.63 -10.80 3.70
N VAL A 176 10.86 -11.33 3.56
CA VAL A 176 12.10 -10.53 3.54
C VAL A 176 12.99 -10.85 2.33
N SER A 177 12.47 -11.56 1.34
CA SER A 177 13.23 -11.82 0.11
C SER A 177 13.40 -10.52 -0.69
N GLY A 178 14.59 -10.28 -1.20
CA GLY A 178 14.86 -9.09 -2.03
C GLY A 178 14.11 -9.11 -3.35
N GLY A 179 13.82 -7.92 -3.88
CA GLY A 179 13.23 -7.76 -5.21
C GLY A 179 12.13 -6.71 -5.28
N ALA A 180 11.61 -6.51 -6.49
CA ALA A 180 10.50 -5.62 -6.78
C ALA A 180 9.44 -6.36 -7.63
N ILE A 181 8.19 -5.96 -7.51
CA ILE A 181 7.00 -6.68 -7.99
C ILE A 181 6.57 -6.10 -9.34
N GLY A 182 6.41 -6.93 -10.35
CA GLY A 182 5.84 -6.53 -11.64
C GLY A 182 4.32 -6.44 -11.60
N ALA A 183 3.76 -5.55 -12.42
CA ALA A 183 2.31 -5.34 -12.46
C ALA A 183 1.51 -6.61 -12.75
N GLY A 184 2.03 -7.51 -13.59
CA GLY A 184 1.39 -8.76 -14.00
C GLY A 184 2.18 -10.02 -13.67
N ASP A 185 3.19 -9.95 -12.80
CA ASP A 185 4.01 -11.12 -12.47
C ASP A 185 3.31 -12.13 -11.55
N SER A 186 3.98 -13.27 -11.31
CA SER A 186 3.48 -14.38 -10.51
C SER A 186 3.88 -14.30 -9.02
N THR A 187 4.29 -13.14 -8.52
CA THR A 187 4.61 -12.96 -7.11
C THR A 187 3.47 -13.46 -6.22
N ASP A 188 3.81 -14.24 -5.19
CA ASP A 188 2.83 -14.71 -4.20
C ASP A 188 2.36 -13.52 -3.35
N PRO A 189 1.05 -13.21 -3.30
CA PRO A 189 0.52 -12.15 -2.48
C PRO A 189 0.77 -12.36 -0.97
N PHE A 190 1.08 -13.57 -0.54
CA PHE A 190 1.39 -13.88 0.86
C PHE A 190 2.90 -14.05 1.14
N ASN A 191 3.75 -13.68 0.16
CA ASN A 191 5.20 -13.64 0.35
C ASN A 191 5.80 -12.51 -0.50
N LEU A 192 5.30 -11.28 -0.28
CA LEU A 192 5.79 -10.11 -1.00
C LEU A 192 7.28 -9.88 -0.71
N PRO A 193 8.12 -9.66 -1.72
CA PRO A 193 9.51 -9.29 -1.54
C PRO A 193 9.62 -7.84 -1.04
N CYS A 194 10.76 -7.52 -0.40
CA CYS A 194 11.11 -6.16 -0.02
C CYS A 194 12.62 -5.95 -0.09
N MET A 195 13.07 -4.70 -0.16
CA MET A 195 14.46 -4.29 -0.01
C MET A 195 14.68 -3.88 1.45
N ALA A 196 15.33 -4.77 2.20
CA ALA A 196 15.57 -4.54 3.62
C ALA A 196 16.83 -3.70 3.85
N ALA A 197 16.68 -2.60 4.57
CA ALA A 197 17.79 -1.76 5.02
C ALA A 197 18.47 -2.40 6.23
N VAL A 198 19.48 -3.23 5.98
CA VAL A 198 20.14 -4.06 7.01
C VAL A 198 21.66 -3.88 7.07
N ALA A 199 22.25 -2.97 6.31
CA ALA A 199 23.68 -2.73 6.35
C ALA A 199 24.14 -2.23 7.72
N ALA A 200 25.26 -2.77 8.19
CA ALA A 200 25.87 -2.30 9.42
C ALA A 200 26.29 -0.82 9.28
N GLY A 201 25.74 0.04 10.12
CA GLY A 201 25.95 1.48 10.04
C GLY A 201 24.98 2.25 9.11
N GLY A 202 23.98 1.56 8.57
CA GLY A 202 22.94 2.11 7.70
C GLY A 202 23.37 2.25 6.24
N GLU A 203 22.40 2.33 5.34
CA GLU A 203 22.60 2.65 3.93
C GLU A 203 22.47 4.16 3.70
N PRO A 204 23.27 4.77 2.80
CA PRO A 204 23.07 6.16 2.39
C PRO A 204 21.84 6.30 1.50
N ALA A 205 21.26 7.49 1.44
CA ALA A 205 20.11 7.81 0.59
C ALA A 205 20.33 7.41 -0.89
N SER A 206 21.57 7.48 -1.39
CA SER A 206 21.91 7.10 -2.76
C SER A 206 21.68 5.62 -3.08
N THR A 207 21.78 4.72 -2.10
CA THR A 207 21.45 3.29 -2.28
C THR A 207 19.96 3.15 -2.55
N PHE A 208 19.13 3.72 -1.70
CA PHE A 208 17.67 3.68 -1.85
C PHE A 208 17.21 4.39 -3.14
N SER A 209 17.82 5.53 -3.49
CA SER A 209 17.55 6.21 -4.76
C SER A 209 17.87 5.33 -5.96
N GLY A 210 18.99 4.58 -5.93
CA GLY A 210 19.33 3.63 -6.98
C GLY A 210 18.34 2.47 -7.11
N ASP A 211 17.79 1.98 -5.99
CA ASP A 211 16.74 0.96 -6.00
C ASP A 211 15.43 1.51 -6.58
N ILE A 212 15.08 2.77 -6.25
CA ILE A 212 13.91 3.48 -6.80
C ILE A 212 14.08 3.65 -8.32
N ASP A 213 15.23 4.14 -8.79
CA ASP A 213 15.54 4.29 -10.22
C ASP A 213 15.45 2.97 -10.97
N SER A 214 15.91 1.88 -10.35
CA SER A 214 15.81 0.53 -10.90
C SER A 214 14.34 0.07 -11.02
N ALA A 215 13.55 0.27 -9.96
CA ALA A 215 12.12 -0.07 -9.98
C ALA A 215 11.36 0.79 -11.00
N HIS A 216 11.64 2.09 -11.06
CA HIS A 216 11.06 3.02 -12.02
C HIS A 216 11.37 2.61 -13.46
N THR A 217 12.64 2.35 -13.80
CA THR A 217 13.05 1.91 -15.14
C THR A 217 12.38 0.61 -15.56
N GLN A 218 12.10 -0.29 -14.61
CA GLN A 218 11.47 -1.59 -14.84
C GLN A 218 9.95 -1.59 -14.76
N GLY A 219 9.32 -0.47 -14.38
CA GLY A 219 7.88 -0.38 -14.19
C GLY A 219 7.35 -1.25 -13.05
N LYS A 220 8.05 -1.30 -11.90
CA LYS A 220 7.77 -2.20 -10.79
C LYS A 220 7.35 -1.49 -9.52
N TRP A 221 6.76 -2.23 -8.60
CA TRP A 221 6.49 -1.84 -7.23
C TRP A 221 7.64 -2.28 -6.32
N LEU A 222 8.25 -1.35 -5.63
CA LEU A 222 9.31 -1.54 -4.66
C LEU A 222 8.76 -1.36 -3.26
N ILE A 223 9.05 -2.30 -2.35
CA ILE A 223 8.73 -2.18 -0.92
C ILE A 223 10.06 -2.05 -0.18
N PHE A 224 10.25 -0.97 0.55
CA PHE A 224 11.36 -0.83 1.49
C PHE A 224 10.97 -1.33 2.87
N LEU A 225 11.92 -1.95 3.55
CA LEU A 225 11.80 -2.39 4.94
C LEU A 225 12.86 -1.69 5.79
N PHE A 226 12.42 -0.89 6.75
CA PHE A 226 13.22 -0.22 7.77
C PHE A 226 12.87 -0.73 9.16
N HIS A 227 13.83 -0.60 10.09
CA HIS A 227 13.65 -0.92 11.50
C HIS A 227 13.95 0.31 12.38
N SER A 228 15.12 0.37 13.05
CA SER A 228 15.51 1.54 13.84
C SER A 228 15.85 2.75 12.96
N ILE A 229 15.56 3.93 13.46
CA ILE A 229 15.85 5.20 12.79
C ILE A 229 16.87 5.99 13.64
N ALA A 230 17.92 6.51 13.02
CA ALA A 230 18.93 7.33 13.69
C ALA A 230 18.75 8.83 13.36
N PRO A 231 19.18 9.74 14.27
CA PRO A 231 19.83 9.46 15.55
C PRO A 231 18.86 8.96 16.63
N THR A 232 19.25 7.99 17.41
CA THR A 232 18.44 7.47 18.52
C THR A 232 19.32 6.91 19.64
N THR A 233 18.83 6.96 20.87
CA THR A 233 19.42 6.26 22.03
C THR A 233 18.84 4.86 22.22
N GLN A 234 17.84 4.46 21.44
CA GLN A 234 17.07 3.22 21.55
C GLN A 234 17.10 2.42 20.24
N SER A 235 18.30 2.13 19.75
CA SER A 235 18.47 1.30 18.56
C SER A 235 18.44 -0.19 18.93
N TRP A 236 17.53 -0.94 18.28
CA TRP A 236 17.42 -2.37 18.51
C TRP A 236 18.00 -3.21 17.38
N TYR A 237 17.70 -2.87 16.14
CA TYR A 237 18.11 -3.63 14.97
C TYR A 237 18.16 -2.75 13.72
N ALA A 238 19.17 -2.97 12.87
CA ALA A 238 19.28 -2.41 11.51
C ALA A 238 18.93 -0.92 11.43
N THR A 239 19.78 -0.06 11.99
CA THR A 239 19.54 1.37 12.11
C THR A 239 19.85 2.10 10.81
N THR A 240 18.91 2.88 10.31
CA THR A 240 19.04 3.75 9.13
C THR A 240 18.91 5.23 9.56
N ASP A 241 19.76 6.10 9.04
CA ASP A 241 19.68 7.55 9.30
C ASP A 241 18.38 8.13 8.72
N ILE A 242 17.68 8.98 9.47
CA ILE A 242 16.42 9.61 9.02
C ILE A 242 16.62 10.42 7.73
N GLY A 243 17.77 11.09 7.57
CA GLY A 243 18.10 11.83 6.36
C GLY A 243 18.31 10.92 5.14
N SER A 244 18.71 9.66 5.34
CA SER A 244 18.75 8.67 4.25
C SER A 244 17.34 8.25 3.82
N ILE A 245 16.43 8.09 4.77
CA ILE A 245 15.02 7.73 4.48
C ILE A 245 14.33 8.90 3.78
N THR A 246 14.34 10.09 4.37
CA THR A 246 13.68 11.29 3.80
C THR A 246 14.29 11.70 2.47
N GLY A 247 15.63 11.61 2.32
CA GLY A 247 16.30 11.85 1.06
C GLY A 247 15.88 10.89 -0.05
N SER A 248 15.57 9.63 0.27
CA SER A 248 15.02 8.66 -0.70
C SER A 248 13.57 8.98 -1.06
N ILE A 249 12.76 9.46 -0.10
CA ILE A 249 11.39 9.91 -0.33
C ILE A 249 11.38 11.12 -1.27
N ASP A 250 12.26 12.11 -1.01
CA ASP A 250 12.40 13.28 -1.88
C ASP A 250 12.84 12.90 -3.29
N HIS A 251 13.75 11.93 -3.41
CA HIS A 251 14.15 11.39 -4.71
C HIS A 251 12.95 10.77 -5.45
N ALA A 252 12.17 9.89 -4.80
CA ALA A 252 10.98 9.29 -5.40
C ALA A 252 9.96 10.34 -5.86
N LYS A 253 9.71 11.39 -5.04
CA LYS A 253 8.85 12.51 -5.40
C LYS A 253 9.37 13.30 -6.60
N SER A 254 10.69 13.43 -6.73
CA SER A 254 11.31 14.19 -7.83
C SER A 254 11.09 13.56 -9.21
N LEU A 255 10.82 12.25 -9.27
CA LEU A 255 10.50 11.54 -10.51
C LEU A 255 9.09 11.84 -11.02
N SER A 256 8.20 12.41 -10.19
CA SER A 256 6.83 12.86 -10.48
C SER A 256 5.84 11.80 -11.00
N ASP A 257 6.30 10.65 -11.47
CA ASP A 257 5.52 9.53 -11.99
C ASP A 257 5.78 8.23 -11.20
N VAL A 258 6.14 8.37 -9.92
CA VAL A 258 6.23 7.28 -8.93
C VAL A 258 5.08 7.41 -7.93
N TRP A 259 4.29 6.37 -7.81
CA TRP A 259 3.21 6.30 -6.82
C TRP A 259 3.78 5.88 -5.46
N ILE A 260 3.81 6.81 -4.49
CA ILE A 260 4.25 6.52 -3.12
C ILE A 260 3.01 6.32 -2.24
N ASP A 261 2.82 5.09 -1.70
CA ASP A 261 1.68 4.80 -0.85
C ASP A 261 1.92 3.57 0.05
N SER A 262 1.00 3.33 0.98
CA SER A 262 1.00 2.16 1.85
C SER A 262 0.92 0.84 1.07
N VAL A 263 1.36 -0.25 1.71
CA VAL A 263 1.32 -1.59 1.11
C VAL A 263 -0.10 -1.98 0.74
N VAL A 264 -1.09 -1.70 1.58
CA VAL A 264 -2.48 -2.04 1.27
C VAL A 264 -3.02 -1.26 0.06
N ASN A 265 -2.66 0.01 -0.12
CA ASN A 265 -3.19 0.82 -1.23
C ASN A 265 -2.60 0.36 -2.57
N VAL A 266 -1.28 0.24 -2.66
CA VAL A 266 -0.62 -0.25 -3.88
C VAL A 266 -0.96 -1.71 -4.14
N GLY A 267 -0.96 -2.54 -3.08
CA GLY A 267 -1.24 -3.95 -3.17
C GLY A 267 -2.67 -4.29 -3.58
N ALA A 268 -3.67 -3.55 -3.07
CA ALA A 268 -5.06 -3.72 -3.53
C ALA A 268 -5.22 -3.37 -5.01
N TYR A 269 -4.52 -2.32 -5.48
CA TYR A 269 -4.48 -2.03 -6.91
C TYR A 269 -3.85 -3.16 -7.71
N TRP A 270 -2.68 -3.67 -7.26
CA TRP A 270 -1.97 -4.78 -7.89
C TRP A 270 -2.82 -6.08 -7.93
N VAL A 271 -3.52 -6.42 -6.86
CA VAL A 271 -4.45 -7.55 -6.85
C VAL A 271 -5.63 -7.32 -7.81
N GLY A 272 -6.23 -6.13 -7.75
CA GLY A 272 -7.37 -5.76 -8.60
C GLY A 272 -7.04 -5.80 -10.10
N GLN A 273 -5.88 -5.29 -10.51
CA GLN A 273 -5.48 -5.34 -11.92
C GLN A 273 -5.27 -6.78 -12.42
N LYS A 274 -4.74 -7.68 -11.59
CA LYS A 274 -4.60 -9.11 -11.92
C LYS A 274 -5.97 -9.80 -12.03
N LEU A 275 -6.92 -9.44 -11.15
CA LEU A 275 -8.29 -9.95 -11.23
C LEU A 275 -8.94 -9.58 -12.57
N LEU A 276 -8.88 -8.30 -12.95
CA LEU A 276 -9.49 -7.87 -14.21
C LEU A 276 -8.76 -8.43 -15.42
N ALA A 277 -7.43 -8.55 -15.38
CA ALA A 277 -6.64 -9.15 -16.47
C ALA A 277 -6.97 -10.64 -16.71
N THR A 278 -7.41 -11.35 -15.66
CA THR A 278 -7.80 -12.78 -15.73
C THR A 278 -9.31 -13.00 -15.89
N ALA A 279 -10.12 -11.94 -15.77
CA ALA A 279 -11.57 -12.02 -15.94
C ALA A 279 -11.93 -12.38 -17.38
N ALA A 280 -12.56 -13.53 -17.57
CA ALA A 280 -13.00 -13.98 -18.89
C ALA A 280 -14.19 -13.12 -19.37
N PRO A 281 -14.09 -12.46 -20.55
CA PRO A 281 -15.20 -11.66 -21.05
C PRO A 281 -16.34 -12.54 -21.58
N THR A 282 -17.57 -12.12 -21.36
CA THR A 282 -18.77 -12.67 -22.00
C THR A 282 -19.33 -11.67 -23.00
N MET A 283 -19.73 -12.15 -24.17
CA MET A 283 -20.32 -11.32 -25.23
C MET A 283 -21.82 -11.56 -25.32
N SER A 284 -22.62 -10.49 -25.32
CA SER A 284 -24.08 -10.56 -25.52
C SER A 284 -24.57 -9.28 -26.18
N ALA A 285 -25.40 -9.41 -27.22
CA ALA A 285 -26.03 -8.29 -27.96
C ALA A 285 -25.02 -7.20 -28.40
N GLY A 286 -23.80 -7.57 -28.77
CA GLY A 286 -22.74 -6.65 -29.20
C GLY A 286 -21.95 -6.00 -28.06
N SER A 287 -22.32 -6.23 -26.82
CA SER A 287 -21.58 -5.74 -25.64
C SER A 287 -20.69 -6.83 -25.07
N THR A 288 -19.57 -6.40 -24.45
CA THR A 288 -18.62 -7.28 -23.74
C THR A 288 -18.67 -6.96 -22.24
N THR A 289 -18.85 -8.00 -21.41
CA THR A 289 -18.92 -7.86 -19.96
C THR A 289 -17.84 -8.70 -19.28
N TRP A 290 -17.07 -8.09 -18.38
CA TRP A 290 -16.14 -8.74 -17.46
C TRP A 290 -16.77 -8.79 -16.07
N THR A 291 -16.61 -9.93 -15.39
CA THR A 291 -17.05 -10.11 -14.01
C THR A 291 -15.90 -10.65 -13.17
N TRP A 292 -15.86 -10.24 -11.90
CA TRP A 292 -14.87 -10.70 -10.93
C TRP A 292 -15.47 -10.83 -9.54
N THR A 293 -14.79 -11.61 -8.70
CA THR A 293 -15.08 -11.71 -7.27
C THR A 293 -13.84 -11.27 -6.52
N LEU A 294 -13.99 -10.33 -5.59
CA LEU A 294 -12.89 -9.88 -4.75
C LEU A 294 -12.43 -11.02 -3.83
N PRO A 295 -11.12 -11.18 -3.60
CA PRO A 295 -10.64 -12.13 -2.60
C PRO A 295 -11.10 -11.75 -1.19
N ALA A 296 -11.02 -12.70 -0.27
CA ALA A 296 -11.27 -12.43 1.14
C ALA A 296 -10.36 -11.29 1.63
N HIS A 297 -10.83 -10.52 2.60
CA HIS A 297 -10.11 -9.39 3.22
C HIS A 297 -9.71 -8.27 2.27
N PHE A 298 -10.28 -8.20 1.07
CA PHE A 298 -10.03 -7.09 0.15
C PHE A 298 -10.67 -5.81 0.71
N PRO A 299 -9.92 -4.69 0.81
CA PRO A 299 -10.46 -3.43 1.32
C PRO A 299 -11.52 -2.87 0.36
N SER A 300 -12.65 -2.44 0.92
CA SER A 300 -13.73 -1.82 0.14
C SER A 300 -13.32 -0.45 -0.44
N GLY A 301 -14.06 0.01 -1.45
CA GLY A 301 -13.89 1.33 -2.04
C GLY A 301 -12.66 1.47 -2.95
N LYS A 302 -12.01 0.38 -3.34
CA LYS A 302 -10.84 0.43 -4.23
C LYS A 302 -11.27 0.50 -5.70
N SER A 303 -10.48 1.23 -6.47
CA SER A 303 -10.69 1.49 -7.90
C SER A 303 -9.50 1.04 -8.74
N LEU A 304 -9.76 0.85 -10.05
CA LEU A 304 -8.72 0.72 -11.08
C LEU A 304 -8.93 1.79 -12.15
N ARG A 305 -7.85 2.16 -12.83
CA ARG A 305 -7.90 2.97 -14.05
C ARG A 305 -7.75 2.10 -15.28
N VAL A 306 -8.66 2.29 -16.23
CA VAL A 306 -8.73 1.50 -17.45
C VAL A 306 -8.85 2.38 -18.68
N ILE A 307 -8.38 1.86 -19.82
CA ILE A 307 -8.54 2.46 -21.13
C ILE A 307 -9.22 1.48 -22.08
N VAL A 308 -9.91 2.01 -23.11
CA VAL A 308 -10.50 1.27 -24.22
C VAL A 308 -10.27 2.04 -25.52
N ASP A 309 -10.38 1.40 -26.67
CA ASP A 309 -10.23 2.05 -27.98
C ASP A 309 -11.48 2.89 -28.38
N GLY A 310 -12.63 2.60 -27.79
CA GLY A 310 -13.89 3.29 -28.03
C GLY A 310 -15.05 2.59 -27.34
N GLY A 311 -16.28 3.08 -27.60
CA GLY A 311 -17.49 2.55 -26.97
C GLY A 311 -17.83 3.24 -25.66
N THR A 312 -18.79 2.66 -24.95
CA THR A 312 -19.30 3.17 -23.66
C THR A 312 -19.08 2.15 -22.56
N LEU A 313 -18.32 2.53 -21.54
CA LEU A 313 -18.12 1.73 -20.33
C LEU A 313 -19.23 2.03 -19.31
N THR A 314 -19.81 0.99 -18.72
CA THR A 314 -20.81 1.09 -17.65
C THR A 314 -20.46 0.15 -16.49
N GLN A 315 -20.82 0.57 -15.26
CA GLN A 315 -20.87 -0.30 -14.09
C GLN A 315 -22.31 -0.32 -13.54
N GLY A 316 -22.99 -1.45 -13.70
CA GLY A 316 -24.45 -1.51 -13.54
C GLY A 316 -25.18 -0.74 -14.64
N ALA A 317 -26.09 0.18 -14.26
CA ALA A 317 -26.80 1.03 -15.20
C ALA A 317 -26.08 2.35 -15.53
N ASP A 318 -25.01 2.68 -14.81
CA ASP A 318 -24.40 4.00 -14.84
C ASP A 318 -23.24 4.04 -15.84
N PRO A 319 -23.27 4.93 -16.86
CA PRO A 319 -22.12 5.20 -17.71
C PRO A 319 -20.97 5.82 -16.91
N LEU A 320 -19.76 5.34 -17.16
CA LEU A 320 -18.57 5.90 -16.55
C LEU A 320 -18.15 7.19 -17.26
N ALA A 321 -17.73 8.18 -16.48
CA ALA A 321 -17.18 9.41 -17.01
C ALA A 321 -15.75 9.16 -17.53
N TRP A 322 -15.43 9.79 -18.67
CA TRP A 322 -14.06 9.88 -19.16
C TRP A 322 -13.31 10.93 -18.36
N ASP A 323 -12.12 10.57 -17.87
CA ASP A 323 -11.19 11.50 -17.25
C ASP A 323 -10.29 12.11 -18.34
N ASP A 324 -10.06 13.40 -18.32
CA ASP A 324 -9.28 14.11 -19.33
C ASP A 324 -7.76 13.83 -19.28
N HIS A 325 -7.29 13.12 -18.24
CA HIS A 325 -5.95 12.50 -18.24
C HIS A 325 -5.87 11.22 -19.08
N GLY A 326 -6.96 10.73 -19.65
CA GLY A 326 -6.91 9.66 -20.62
C GLY A 326 -7.32 8.27 -20.10
N TYR A 327 -8.21 8.19 -19.10
CA TYR A 327 -8.66 6.92 -18.54
C TYR A 327 -10.12 6.97 -18.06
N TYR A 328 -10.68 5.83 -17.71
CA TYR A 328 -11.87 5.69 -16.87
C TYR A 328 -11.44 5.13 -15.51
N GLU A 329 -12.08 5.58 -14.45
CA GLU A 329 -11.94 4.97 -13.14
C GLU A 329 -13.14 4.03 -12.88
N ILE A 330 -12.84 2.78 -12.52
CA ILE A 330 -13.81 1.73 -12.23
C ILE A 330 -13.73 1.30 -10.77
N SER A 331 -14.88 1.07 -10.14
CA SER A 331 -14.95 0.52 -8.78
C SER A 331 -14.82 -1.00 -8.80
N LEU A 332 -13.91 -1.54 -7.99
CA LEU A 332 -13.76 -2.98 -7.82
C LEU A 332 -14.93 -3.63 -7.09
N ASP A 333 -15.59 -2.88 -6.18
CA ASP A 333 -16.75 -3.36 -5.40
C ASP A 333 -17.98 -3.66 -6.27
N LYS A 334 -18.04 -3.12 -7.48
CA LYS A 334 -19.15 -3.38 -8.41
C LYS A 334 -19.11 -4.80 -9.00
N GLY A 335 -17.98 -5.51 -8.95
CA GLY A 335 -17.83 -6.88 -9.41
C GLY A 335 -18.06 -7.13 -10.91
N SER A 336 -18.35 -6.08 -11.68
CA SER A 336 -18.56 -6.18 -13.14
C SER A 336 -18.29 -4.87 -13.86
N LEU A 337 -17.98 -4.97 -15.16
CA LEU A 337 -17.78 -3.87 -16.09
C LEU A 337 -18.31 -4.29 -17.46
N THR A 338 -19.07 -3.42 -18.12
CA THR A 338 -19.61 -3.70 -19.46
C THR A 338 -19.14 -2.62 -20.44
N LEU A 339 -18.65 -3.04 -21.60
CA LEU A 339 -18.31 -2.20 -22.75
C LEU A 339 -19.32 -2.44 -23.86
N ALA A 340 -20.07 -1.42 -24.23
CA ALA A 340 -21.00 -1.39 -25.35
C ALA A 340 -20.43 -0.57 -26.52
N PRO A 341 -20.85 -0.85 -27.77
CA PRO A 341 -20.50 -0.05 -28.96
C PRO A 341 -20.82 1.44 -28.84
#